data_afb02143e7af5af77fdd42ed93c73bcb
#
_entry.id   afb02143e7af5af77fdd42ed93c73bcb
#
_cell.length_a   1.000
_cell.length_b   1.000
_cell.length_c   1.000
_cell.angle_alpha   90.00
_cell.angle_beta   90.00
_cell.angle_gamma   90.00
#
_symmetry.space_group_name_H-M   'P 1'
#
loop_
_entity.id
_entity.type
_entity.pdbx_description
1 polymer ?
#
loop_
_entity_poly.entity_id
_entity_poly.type
_entity_poly.pdbx_seq_one_letter_code
_entity_poly.pdbx_strand_id
1 'polypeptide(L)'
;MCNRFCGLVIKGIKIKPSSEEIKNKLISIGLKPINNVVDITNLVMHELGQPLHAYDLDKIKSGRIEIKTLKDKTVFKTLDEQEIKLSKNDLVICDGDIPMCLAGVYGGYEYSVNNQTKTIFLESAYFNPISVRKTSKNHSINTDSSY
;
A
#
# COMPACT_ATOMS: atom_id res chain seq x y z
N MET A 1 -15.60 -1.15 8.34
CA MET A 1 -14.68 -0.26 7.63
C MET A 1 -13.96 -0.93 6.45
N CYS A 2 -13.61 -2.22 6.51
CA CYS A 2 -13.15 -3.02 5.36
C CYS A 2 -14.23 -4.02 4.98
N ASN A 3 -14.80 -3.89 3.77
CA ASN A 3 -15.91 -4.74 3.33
C ASN A 3 -15.40 -6.03 2.67
N ARG A 4 -14.23 -5.96 2.05
CA ARG A 4 -13.56 -7.11 1.43
C ARG A 4 -12.05 -6.89 1.41
N PHE A 5 -11.30 -7.93 1.72
CA PHE A 5 -9.85 -7.97 1.64
C PHE A 5 -9.43 -9.25 0.94
N CYS A 6 -8.71 -9.12 -0.17
CA CYS A 6 -8.13 -10.22 -0.91
C CYS A 6 -6.61 -10.10 -0.85
N GLY A 7 -5.94 -11.21 -0.63
CA GLY A 7 -4.49 -11.29 -0.62
C GLY A 7 -3.99 -12.44 -1.47
N LEU A 8 -2.90 -12.23 -2.19
CA LEU A 8 -2.25 -13.25 -3.01
C LEU A 8 -0.74 -13.24 -2.75
N VAL A 9 -0.19 -14.41 -2.47
CA VAL A 9 1.26 -14.58 -2.37
C VAL A 9 1.83 -14.91 -3.74
N ILE A 10 2.80 -14.10 -4.21
CA ILE A 10 3.51 -14.32 -5.47
C ILE A 10 5.00 -14.53 -5.14
N LYS A 11 5.54 -15.69 -5.49
CA LYS A 11 6.93 -16.09 -5.21
C LYS A 11 7.79 -16.03 -6.48
N GLY A 12 9.10 -15.94 -6.27
CA GLY A 12 10.07 -16.00 -7.36
C GLY A 12 10.10 -14.75 -8.23
N ILE A 13 9.65 -13.62 -7.70
CA ILE A 13 9.72 -12.35 -8.42
C ILE A 13 11.15 -11.83 -8.46
N LYS A 14 11.41 -10.98 -9.45
CA LYS A 14 12.66 -10.24 -9.57
C LYS A 14 12.31 -8.77 -9.79
N ILE A 15 12.69 -7.94 -8.85
CA ILE A 15 12.51 -6.49 -8.98
C ILE A 15 13.47 -5.97 -10.06
N LYS A 16 12.93 -5.27 -11.03
CA LYS A 16 13.65 -4.69 -12.17
C LYS A 16 12.88 -3.50 -12.75
N PRO A 17 13.48 -2.68 -13.59
CA PRO A 17 12.75 -1.67 -14.34
C PRO A 17 11.62 -2.29 -15.16
N SER A 18 10.51 -1.60 -15.28
CA SER A 18 9.39 -1.99 -16.15
C SER A 18 9.76 -1.96 -17.62
N SER A 19 8.97 -2.64 -18.46
CA SER A 19 9.10 -2.52 -19.93
C SER A 19 8.84 -1.08 -20.38
N GLU A 20 9.38 -0.70 -21.52
CA GLU A 20 9.16 0.63 -22.10
C GLU A 20 7.67 0.92 -22.33
N GLU A 21 6.89 -0.09 -22.69
CA GLU A 21 5.44 0.05 -22.87
C GLU A 21 4.76 0.49 -21.56
N ILE A 22 5.03 -0.18 -20.44
CA ILE A 22 4.46 0.17 -19.10
C ILE A 22 4.94 1.56 -18.68
N LYS A 23 6.24 1.85 -18.84
CA LYS A 23 6.79 3.16 -18.49
C LYS A 23 6.11 4.29 -19.27
N ASN A 24 5.96 4.12 -20.58
CA ASN A 24 5.33 5.13 -21.44
C ASN A 24 3.87 5.36 -21.07
N LYS A 25 3.11 4.30 -20.75
CA LYS A 25 1.73 4.42 -20.25
C LYS A 25 1.67 5.25 -18.96
N LEU A 26 2.52 4.94 -17.97
CA LEU A 26 2.55 5.67 -16.71
C LEU A 26 2.97 7.12 -16.88
N ILE A 27 4.00 7.39 -17.68
CA ILE A 27 4.47 8.74 -17.99
C ILE A 27 3.36 9.56 -18.66
N SER A 28 2.60 8.96 -19.57
CA SER A 28 1.51 9.66 -20.27
C SER A 28 0.39 10.16 -19.37
N ILE A 29 0.23 9.56 -18.18
CA ILE A 29 -0.73 9.99 -17.15
C ILE A 29 -0.05 10.75 -15.99
N GLY A 30 1.21 11.15 -16.15
CA GLY A 30 1.95 11.96 -15.18
C GLY A 30 2.62 11.19 -14.05
N LEU A 31 2.64 9.85 -14.09
CA LEU A 31 3.29 9.03 -13.08
C LEU A 31 4.75 8.75 -13.43
N LYS A 32 5.61 8.77 -12.42
CA LYS A 32 7.02 8.40 -12.56
C LYS A 32 7.19 6.90 -12.34
N PRO A 33 7.74 6.15 -13.32
CA PRO A 33 8.07 4.73 -13.15
C PRO A 33 9.10 4.51 -12.04
N ILE A 34 8.90 3.45 -11.25
CA ILE A 34 9.74 3.09 -10.10
C ILE A 34 10.38 1.72 -10.32
N ASN A 35 9.57 0.67 -10.37
CA ASN A 35 9.97 -0.70 -10.66
C ASN A 35 8.76 -1.51 -11.14
N ASN A 36 9.02 -2.68 -11.73
CA ASN A 36 7.99 -3.50 -12.35
C ASN A 36 6.81 -3.86 -11.43
N VAL A 37 7.03 -4.04 -10.13
CA VAL A 37 5.94 -4.38 -9.19
C VAL A 37 5.07 -3.16 -8.92
N VAL A 38 5.68 -2.04 -8.51
CA VAL A 38 4.95 -0.79 -8.23
C VAL A 38 4.27 -0.25 -9.48
N ASP A 39 4.95 -0.31 -10.61
CA ASP A 39 4.44 0.20 -11.87
C ASP A 39 3.22 -0.60 -12.35
N ILE A 40 3.24 -1.94 -12.17
CA ILE A 40 2.08 -2.79 -12.50
C ILE A 40 0.92 -2.50 -11.56
N THR A 41 1.14 -2.31 -10.24
CA THR A 41 0.05 -1.96 -9.32
C THR A 41 -0.58 -0.61 -9.67
N ASN A 42 0.23 0.38 -10.04
CA ASN A 42 -0.25 1.67 -10.52
C ASN A 42 -1.03 1.54 -11.85
N LEU A 43 -0.50 0.77 -12.79
CA LEU A 43 -1.18 0.55 -14.08
C LEU A 43 -2.57 -0.07 -13.88
N VAL A 44 -2.68 -1.11 -13.06
CA VAL A 44 -3.96 -1.78 -12.75
C VAL A 44 -4.93 -0.80 -12.08
N MET A 45 -4.45 0.03 -11.15
CA MET A 45 -5.28 1.04 -10.50
C MET A 45 -5.88 2.02 -11.51
N HIS A 46 -5.08 2.51 -12.45
CA HIS A 46 -5.56 3.47 -13.46
C HIS A 46 -6.41 2.84 -14.56
N GLU A 47 -6.14 1.58 -14.93
CA GLU A 47 -6.94 0.88 -15.94
C GLU A 47 -8.29 0.37 -15.40
N LEU A 48 -8.33 -0.11 -14.15
CA LEU A 48 -9.49 -0.79 -13.57
C LEU A 48 -10.16 -0.03 -12.41
N GLY A 49 -9.57 1.05 -11.93
CA GLY A 49 -10.06 1.78 -10.77
C GLY A 49 -9.91 1.01 -9.45
N GLN A 50 -9.09 -0.06 -9.41
CA GLN A 50 -8.87 -0.89 -8.23
C GLN A 50 -7.44 -0.70 -7.72
N PRO A 51 -7.24 -0.01 -6.58
CA PRO A 51 -5.94 0.09 -5.96
C PRO A 51 -5.41 -1.27 -5.54
N LEU A 52 -4.14 -1.53 -5.85
CA LEU A 52 -3.38 -2.68 -5.39
C LEU A 52 -2.20 -2.21 -4.56
N HIS A 53 -1.79 -3.01 -3.56
CA HIS A 53 -0.56 -2.76 -2.83
C HIS A 53 0.28 -4.04 -2.71
N ALA A 54 1.59 -3.91 -2.84
CA ALA A 54 2.52 -5.02 -2.74
C ALA A 54 3.45 -4.84 -1.53
N TYR A 55 3.42 -5.79 -0.62
CA TYR A 55 4.31 -5.87 0.53
C TYR A 55 5.41 -6.89 0.27
N ASP A 56 6.60 -6.64 0.78
CA ASP A 56 7.65 -7.65 0.89
C ASP A 56 7.23 -8.69 1.94
N LEU A 57 6.90 -9.91 1.50
CA LEU A 57 6.38 -10.94 2.39
C LEU A 57 7.40 -11.35 3.47
N ASP A 58 8.69 -11.32 3.16
CA ASP A 58 9.75 -11.71 4.10
C ASP A 58 9.87 -10.75 5.30
N LYS A 59 9.27 -9.55 5.18
CA LYS A 59 9.21 -8.55 6.25
C LYS A 59 8.02 -8.75 7.19
N ILE A 60 7.01 -9.53 6.79
CA ILE A 60 5.82 -9.83 7.61
C ILE A 60 6.16 -10.95 8.58
N LYS A 61 6.45 -10.61 9.83
CA LYS A 61 7.02 -11.55 10.81
C LYS A 61 5.98 -12.33 11.61
N SER A 62 4.79 -11.77 11.84
CA SER A 62 3.72 -12.47 12.59
C SER A 62 3.09 -13.62 11.80
N GLY A 63 3.31 -13.67 10.49
CA GLY A 63 2.70 -14.65 9.58
C GLY A 63 1.20 -14.41 9.34
N ARG A 64 0.66 -13.27 9.78
CA ARG A 64 -0.74 -12.91 9.58
C ARG A 64 -0.91 -11.41 9.37
N ILE A 65 -1.92 -11.08 8.59
CA ILE A 65 -2.30 -9.70 8.29
C ILE A 65 -3.64 -9.42 8.96
N GLU A 66 -3.68 -8.35 9.73
CA GLU A 66 -4.88 -7.91 10.45
C GLU A 66 -5.28 -6.51 10.01
N ILE A 67 -6.59 -6.31 9.78
CA ILE A 67 -7.15 -5.01 9.46
C ILE A 67 -7.90 -4.51 10.71
N LYS A 68 -7.34 -3.49 11.35
CA LYS A 68 -7.85 -2.98 12.63
C LYS A 68 -7.54 -1.50 12.83
N THR A 69 -8.04 -0.94 13.91
CA THR A 69 -7.58 0.36 14.42
C THR A 69 -6.58 0.12 15.55
N LEU A 70 -5.67 1.06 15.73
CA LEU A 70 -4.68 1.02 16.81
C LEU A 70 -4.95 2.09 17.86
N LYS A 71 -4.15 2.07 18.94
CA LYS A 71 -4.23 3.10 19.97
C LYS A 71 -3.94 4.48 19.38
N ASP A 72 -4.64 5.48 19.90
CA ASP A 72 -4.38 6.87 19.54
C ASP A 72 -2.91 7.23 19.71
N LYS A 73 -2.39 8.03 18.76
CA LYS A 73 -0.97 8.45 18.70
C LYS A 73 0.06 7.34 18.47
N THR A 74 -0.37 6.13 18.03
CA THR A 74 0.59 5.14 17.53
C THR A 74 1.40 5.74 16.38
N VAL A 75 2.72 5.62 16.45
CA VAL A 75 3.61 6.15 15.40
C VAL A 75 3.57 5.24 14.18
N PHE A 76 3.48 5.84 13.00
CA PHE A 76 3.52 5.17 11.71
C PHE A 76 4.48 5.90 10.77
N LYS A 77 5.44 5.17 10.19
CA LYS A 77 6.38 5.71 9.22
C LYS A 77 5.87 5.44 7.80
N THR A 78 5.57 6.49 7.07
CA THR A 78 5.05 6.44 5.70
C THR A 78 6.13 6.09 4.67
N LEU A 79 5.73 5.75 3.42
CA LEU A 79 6.65 5.42 2.33
C LEU A 79 7.68 6.51 2.01
N ASP A 80 7.35 7.77 2.20
CA ASP A 80 8.22 8.93 2.06
C ASP A 80 9.01 9.27 3.34
N GLU A 81 9.09 8.30 4.26
CA GLU A 81 9.86 8.33 5.51
C GLU A 81 9.40 9.37 6.53
N GLN A 82 8.22 9.95 6.38
CA GLN A 82 7.64 10.83 7.37
C GLN A 82 7.01 10.02 8.52
N GLU A 83 7.13 10.53 9.73
CA GLU A 83 6.45 9.97 10.90
C GLU A 83 5.14 10.70 11.14
N ILE A 84 4.05 9.95 11.16
CA ILE A 84 2.73 10.45 11.54
C ILE A 84 2.22 9.75 12.79
N LYS A 85 1.31 10.40 13.52
CA LYS A 85 0.64 9.81 14.68
C LYS A 85 -0.77 9.41 14.28
N LEU A 86 -1.03 8.12 14.30
CA LEU A 86 -2.34 7.56 13.98
C LEU A 86 -3.42 8.02 14.96
N SER A 87 -4.62 8.22 14.45
CA SER A 87 -5.83 8.38 15.24
C SER A 87 -6.44 6.99 15.55
N LYS A 88 -7.10 6.87 16.67
CA LYS A 88 -7.89 5.66 17.03
C LYS A 88 -8.98 5.28 16.01
N ASN A 89 -9.31 6.19 15.08
CA ASN A 89 -10.31 5.97 14.04
C ASN A 89 -9.69 5.57 12.69
N ASP A 90 -8.36 5.62 12.58
CA ASP A 90 -7.68 5.25 11.34
C ASP A 90 -7.67 3.73 11.19
N LEU A 91 -8.14 3.26 10.05
CA LEU A 91 -8.04 1.86 9.70
C LEU A 91 -6.64 1.58 9.18
N VAL A 92 -6.00 0.57 9.74
CA VAL A 92 -4.65 0.17 9.35
C VAL A 92 -4.59 -1.32 9.03
N ILE A 93 -3.69 -1.67 8.13
CA ILE A 93 -3.30 -3.05 7.86
C ILE A 93 -2.05 -3.30 8.69
N CYS A 94 -2.04 -4.36 9.46
CA CYS A 94 -1.02 -4.64 10.46
C CYS A 94 -0.38 -6.02 10.28
N ASP A 95 0.91 -6.12 10.59
CA ASP A 95 1.65 -7.33 10.91
C ASP A 95 1.54 -7.56 12.43
N GLY A 96 0.54 -8.34 12.85
CA GLY A 96 0.17 -8.39 14.27
C GLY A 96 -0.28 -7.01 14.78
N ASP A 97 0.49 -6.39 15.67
CA ASP A 97 0.21 -5.05 16.21
C ASP A 97 1.03 -3.93 15.57
N ILE A 98 1.85 -4.26 14.58
CA ILE A 98 2.72 -3.29 13.89
C ILE A 98 2.02 -2.78 12.63
N PRO A 99 1.80 -1.46 12.48
CA PRO A 99 1.13 -0.90 11.32
C PRO A 99 2.01 -1.01 10.07
N MET A 100 1.46 -1.61 9.01
CA MET A 100 2.11 -1.78 7.70
C MET A 100 1.64 -0.76 6.68
N CYS A 101 0.35 -0.38 6.76
CA CYS A 101 -0.27 0.50 5.77
C CYS A 101 -1.46 1.22 6.40
N LEU A 102 -1.59 2.49 6.07
CA LEU A 102 -2.79 3.28 6.34
C LEU A 102 -3.83 2.91 5.26
N ALA A 103 -4.82 2.09 5.63
CA ALA A 103 -5.70 1.37 4.72
C ALA A 103 -6.37 2.25 3.67
N GLY A 104 -6.09 1.99 2.39
CA GLY A 104 -6.61 2.74 1.25
C GLY A 104 -6.06 4.16 1.11
N VAL A 105 -5.05 4.55 1.90
CA VAL A 105 -4.46 5.89 1.87
C VAL A 105 -2.98 5.82 1.51
N TYR A 106 -2.13 5.19 2.36
CA TYR A 106 -0.70 5.25 2.14
C TYR A 106 0.05 4.07 2.76
N GLY A 107 0.96 3.47 2.00
CA GLY A 107 1.81 2.38 2.47
C GLY A 107 2.85 2.82 3.51
N GLY A 108 3.35 1.87 4.29
CA GLY A 108 4.44 2.07 5.23
C GLY A 108 5.81 1.73 4.62
N TYR A 109 6.82 2.44 5.06
CA TYR A 109 8.20 2.29 4.58
C TYR A 109 8.77 0.90 4.84
N GLU A 110 8.59 0.39 6.06
CA GLU A 110 9.22 -0.84 6.54
C GLU A 110 8.87 -2.07 5.70
N TYR A 111 7.64 -2.14 5.17
CA TYR A 111 7.12 -3.30 4.45
C TYR A 111 7.17 -3.17 2.93
N SER A 112 7.73 -2.07 2.44
CA SER A 112 7.82 -1.80 0.99
C SER A 112 8.75 -2.78 0.28
N VAL A 113 8.45 -3.04 -0.99
CA VAL A 113 9.30 -3.85 -1.88
C VAL A 113 10.61 -3.12 -2.19
N ASN A 114 11.69 -3.86 -2.34
CA ASN A 114 13.01 -3.36 -2.71
C ASN A 114 13.72 -4.33 -3.66
N ASN A 115 14.94 -3.99 -4.09
CA ASN A 115 15.70 -4.78 -5.07
C ASN A 115 16.02 -6.22 -4.62
N GLN A 116 15.90 -6.53 -3.33
CA GLN A 116 16.16 -7.87 -2.78
C GLN A 116 14.88 -8.68 -2.61
N THR A 117 13.70 -8.08 -2.75
CA THR A 117 12.40 -8.74 -2.59
C THR A 117 12.23 -9.86 -3.61
N LYS A 118 11.91 -11.06 -3.13
CA LYS A 118 11.70 -12.28 -3.93
C LYS A 118 10.27 -12.82 -3.83
N THR A 119 9.57 -12.44 -2.79
CA THR A 119 8.19 -12.86 -2.55
C THR A 119 7.38 -11.66 -2.11
N ILE A 120 6.23 -11.45 -2.72
CA ILE A 120 5.30 -10.39 -2.33
C ILE A 120 4.00 -10.95 -1.81
N PHE A 121 3.38 -10.22 -0.89
CA PHE A 121 1.97 -10.30 -0.62
C PHE A 121 1.29 -9.16 -1.37
N LEU A 122 0.45 -9.52 -2.34
CA LEU A 122 -0.32 -8.56 -3.13
C LEU A 122 -1.71 -8.41 -2.52
N GLU A 123 -2.05 -7.19 -2.14
CA GLU A 123 -3.34 -6.79 -1.61
C GLU A 123 -4.25 -6.25 -2.71
N SER A 124 -5.52 -6.66 -2.66
CA SER A 124 -6.63 -6.01 -3.35
C SER A 124 -7.80 -5.92 -2.38
N ALA A 125 -8.14 -4.71 -1.96
CA ALA A 125 -9.12 -4.51 -0.90
C ALA A 125 -10.17 -3.45 -1.24
N TYR A 126 -11.35 -3.58 -0.62
CA TYR A 126 -12.42 -2.59 -0.67
C TYR A 126 -12.66 -2.02 0.72
N PHE A 127 -12.17 -0.82 0.93
CA PHE A 127 -12.36 -0.05 2.15
C PHE A 127 -13.53 0.91 2.02
N ASN A 128 -14.18 1.23 3.14
CA ASN A 128 -15.25 2.21 3.15
C ASN A 128 -14.69 3.59 2.74
N PRO A 129 -15.18 4.21 1.65
CA PRO A 129 -14.63 5.46 1.12
C PRO A 129 -14.74 6.64 2.08
N ILE A 130 -15.75 6.65 2.96
CA ILE A 130 -15.90 7.69 3.99
C ILE A 130 -14.76 7.58 5.01
N SER A 131 -14.40 6.34 5.43
CA SER A 131 -13.28 6.10 6.33
C SER A 131 -11.96 6.54 5.70
N VAL A 132 -11.70 6.11 4.46
CA VAL A 132 -10.49 6.47 3.70
C VAL A 132 -10.35 7.98 3.58
N ARG A 133 -11.42 8.68 3.14
CA ARG A 133 -11.42 10.13 2.98
C ARG A 133 -11.21 10.89 4.30
N LYS A 134 -11.79 10.41 5.41
CA LYS A 134 -11.57 11.02 6.73
C LYS A 134 -10.11 10.89 7.16
N THR A 135 -9.54 9.71 7.03
CA THR A 135 -8.13 9.45 7.36
C THR A 135 -7.19 10.29 6.49
N SER A 136 -7.40 10.31 5.16
CA SER A 136 -6.63 11.13 4.22
C SER A 136 -6.64 12.62 4.64
N LYS A 137 -7.81 13.18 4.94
CA LYS A 137 -7.95 14.56 5.40
C LYS A 137 -7.28 14.82 6.74
N ASN A 138 -7.44 13.92 7.72
CA ASN A 138 -6.86 14.08 9.06
C ASN A 138 -5.33 14.17 9.03
N HIS A 139 -4.72 13.43 8.12
CA HIS A 139 -3.25 13.42 7.96
C HIS A 139 -2.75 14.32 6.84
N SER A 140 -3.65 15.01 6.10
CA SER A 140 -3.30 15.83 4.93
C SER A 140 -2.53 15.04 3.86
N ILE A 141 -2.82 13.73 3.75
CA ILE A 141 -2.21 12.83 2.76
C ILE A 141 -3.22 12.58 1.64
N ASN A 142 -2.91 13.05 0.45
CA ASN A 142 -3.72 12.81 -0.75
C ASN A 142 -2.93 11.92 -1.71
N THR A 143 -3.49 10.77 -2.05
CA THR A 143 -2.93 9.82 -3.00
C THR A 143 -3.99 9.39 -4.01
N ASP A 144 -3.57 8.87 -5.16
CA ASP A 144 -4.50 8.38 -6.18
C ASP A 144 -5.42 7.26 -5.63
N SER A 145 -4.93 6.47 -4.68
CA SER A 145 -5.73 5.42 -4.03
C SER A 145 -6.76 5.95 -3.02
N SER A 146 -6.59 7.18 -2.49
CA SER A 146 -7.47 7.79 -1.49
C SER A 146 -8.50 8.76 -2.08
N TYR A 147 -8.44 9.02 -3.38
CA TYR A 147 -9.30 9.97 -4.11
C TYR A 147 -10.73 9.49 -4.37
#